data_92c7b6f6b357b8f0293884fd4fa73da4
#
_entry.id   92c7b6f6b357b8f0293884fd4fa73da4
#
_cell.length_a   1.000
_cell.length_b   1.000
_cell.length_c   1.000
_cell.angle_alpha   90.00
_cell.angle_beta   90.00
_cell.angle_gamma   90.00
#
_symmetry.space_group_name_H-M   'P 1'
#
loop_
_entity.id
_entity.type
_entity.pdbx_description
1 polymer ?
#
loop_
_entity_poly.entity_id
_entity_poly.type
_entity_poly.pdbx_seq_one_letter_code
_entity_poly.pdbx_strand_id
1 'polypeptide(L)'
;MTQTTPVRRPAATRTIVLAAVADLVLVLVFVLIGRSSHSEGFSLGGSLVTFWPFAVGLVVGWLATRAWRYPVRVVLPGIPIWLFTVVVGMFLRVLSGQGVEVSFVIVALIVLGVFLLGWRLIAGAVAKRTDKRAAKSSASRA
;
A
#
# COMPACT_ATOMS: atom_id res chain seq x y z
N MET A 1 37.93 -12.79 13.39
CA MET A 1 36.61 -12.31 13.89
C MET A 1 35.61 -12.43 12.76
N THR A 2 34.86 -13.53 12.75
CA THR A 2 33.78 -13.77 11.75
C THR A 2 32.55 -13.01 12.17
N GLN A 3 32.29 -11.88 11.51
CA GLN A 3 31.02 -11.17 11.68
C GLN A 3 29.91 -12.02 11.06
N THR A 4 29.12 -12.68 11.87
CA THR A 4 27.87 -13.32 11.46
C THR A 4 26.88 -12.22 11.10
N THR A 5 26.72 -11.97 9.81
CA THR A 5 25.64 -11.11 9.28
C THR A 5 24.31 -11.70 9.73
N PRO A 6 23.45 -10.93 10.43
CA PRO A 6 22.16 -11.47 10.88
C PRO A 6 21.32 -11.81 9.65
N VAL A 7 21.02 -13.11 9.48
CA VAL A 7 20.09 -13.61 8.45
C VAL A 7 18.72 -13.03 8.77
N ARG A 8 18.29 -12.02 8.00
CA ARG A 8 16.97 -11.43 8.14
C ARG A 8 15.90 -12.46 7.76
N ARG A 9 15.14 -12.91 8.75
CA ARG A 9 14.02 -13.84 8.54
C ARG A 9 13.00 -13.20 7.58
N PRO A 10 12.43 -13.98 6.64
CA PRO A 10 11.32 -13.51 5.80
C PRO A 10 10.11 -13.12 6.65
N ALA A 11 9.28 -12.23 6.13
CA ALA A 11 8.07 -11.82 6.83
C ALA A 11 7.13 -13.02 7.04
N ALA A 12 6.45 -13.07 8.19
CA ALA A 12 5.46 -14.11 8.46
C ALA A 12 4.31 -14.01 7.44
N THR A 13 3.78 -15.14 6.99
CA THR A 13 2.67 -15.21 6.03
C THR A 13 1.50 -14.33 6.45
N ARG A 14 1.16 -14.30 7.74
CA ARG A 14 0.12 -13.43 8.30
C ARG A 14 0.40 -11.95 8.00
N THR A 15 1.64 -11.49 8.18
CA THR A 15 2.02 -10.10 7.90
C THR A 15 1.90 -9.76 6.42
N ILE A 16 2.25 -10.70 5.54
CA ILE A 16 2.14 -10.54 4.10
C ILE A 16 0.67 -10.38 3.70
N VAL A 17 -0.19 -11.28 4.16
CA VAL A 17 -1.63 -11.27 3.86
C VAL A 17 -2.28 -9.99 4.40
N LEU A 18 -2.01 -9.61 5.64
CA LEU A 18 -2.57 -8.40 6.24
C LEU A 18 -2.13 -7.14 5.49
N ALA A 19 -0.87 -7.07 5.05
CA ALA A 19 -0.38 -5.94 4.27
C ALA A 19 -1.03 -5.88 2.88
N ALA A 20 -1.18 -7.01 2.19
CA ALA A 20 -1.85 -7.08 0.89
C ALA A 20 -3.33 -6.68 0.98
N VAL A 21 -4.03 -7.18 2.00
CA VAL A 21 -5.43 -6.83 2.27
C VAL A 21 -5.56 -5.35 2.62
N ALA A 22 -4.68 -4.81 3.46
CA ALA A 22 -4.68 -3.39 3.80
C ALA A 22 -4.50 -2.51 2.55
N ASP A 23 -3.52 -2.82 1.70
CA ASP A 23 -3.31 -2.09 0.45
C ASP A 23 -4.55 -2.15 -0.45
N LEU A 24 -5.13 -3.34 -0.63
CA LEU A 24 -6.31 -3.52 -1.49
C LEU A 24 -7.53 -2.76 -0.97
N VAL A 25 -7.77 -2.83 0.35
CA VAL A 25 -8.86 -2.09 1.01
C VAL A 25 -8.66 -0.59 0.87
N LEU A 26 -7.45 -0.08 1.05
CA LEU A 26 -7.16 1.35 0.91
C LEU A 26 -7.34 1.86 -0.52
N VAL A 27 -6.97 1.06 -1.53
CA VAL A 27 -7.26 1.37 -2.93
C VAL A 27 -8.77 1.37 -3.18
N LEU A 28 -9.52 0.42 -2.61
CA LEU A 28 -10.98 0.40 -2.71
C LEU A 28 -11.60 1.64 -2.06
N VAL A 29 -11.17 2.00 -0.84
CA VAL A 29 -11.63 3.20 -0.14
C VAL A 29 -11.36 4.47 -0.96
N PHE A 30 -10.17 4.59 -1.56
CA PHE A 30 -9.85 5.69 -2.48
C PHE A 30 -10.87 5.79 -3.63
N VAL A 31 -11.19 4.68 -4.28
CA VAL A 31 -12.16 4.64 -5.38
C VAL A 31 -13.55 5.04 -4.91
N LEU A 32 -14.00 4.52 -3.77
CA LEU A 32 -15.32 4.82 -3.22
C LEU A 32 -15.46 6.31 -2.84
N ILE A 33 -14.44 6.88 -2.20
CA ILE A 33 -14.41 8.32 -1.87
C ILE A 33 -14.40 9.16 -3.16
N GLY A 34 -13.56 8.81 -4.14
CA GLY A 34 -13.50 9.52 -5.41
C GLY A 34 -14.85 9.54 -6.14
N ARG A 35 -15.55 8.43 -6.18
CA ARG A 35 -16.87 8.34 -6.83
C ARG A 35 -17.97 9.07 -6.06
N SER A 36 -17.95 9.04 -4.74
CA SER A 36 -18.95 9.76 -3.92
C SER A 36 -18.82 11.28 -4.05
N SER A 37 -17.66 11.80 -4.41
CA SER A 37 -17.41 13.23 -4.62
C SER A 37 -17.88 13.75 -5.99
N HIS A 38 -18.16 12.85 -6.93
CA HIS A 38 -18.74 13.16 -8.23
C HIS A 38 -20.16 12.63 -8.27
N SER A 39 -21.10 13.37 -8.88
CA SER A 39 -22.54 13.07 -8.93
C SER A 39 -22.93 11.78 -9.69
N GLU A 40 -21.97 10.91 -9.98
CA GLU A 40 -22.15 9.66 -10.73
C GLU A 40 -22.91 8.54 -9.97
N GLY A 41 -23.36 8.79 -8.76
CA GLY A 41 -24.15 7.84 -7.98
C GLY A 41 -23.37 6.57 -7.56
N PHE A 42 -23.79 5.95 -6.48
CA PHE A 42 -23.24 4.70 -5.98
C PHE A 42 -23.75 3.54 -6.86
N SER A 43 -22.94 3.09 -7.83
CA SER A 43 -23.19 1.84 -8.55
C SER A 43 -22.03 0.88 -8.35
N LEU A 44 -22.34 -0.37 -8.01
CA LEU A 44 -21.32 -1.43 -7.85
C LEU A 44 -20.50 -1.61 -9.13
N GLY A 45 -21.17 -1.62 -10.30
CA GLY A 45 -20.51 -1.76 -11.61
C GLY A 45 -19.54 -0.62 -11.88
N GLY A 46 -19.93 0.64 -11.67
CA GLY A 46 -19.08 1.80 -11.85
C GLY A 46 -17.88 1.80 -10.89
N SER A 47 -18.08 1.35 -9.64
CA SER A 47 -16.99 1.22 -8.67
C SER A 47 -15.97 0.16 -9.10
N LEU A 48 -16.41 -0.98 -9.59
CA LEU A 48 -15.54 -2.03 -10.11
C LEU A 48 -14.77 -1.58 -11.35
N VAL A 49 -15.42 -0.87 -12.27
CA VAL A 49 -14.77 -0.29 -13.46
C VAL A 49 -13.69 0.70 -13.09
N THR A 50 -13.90 1.51 -12.06
CA THR A 50 -12.87 2.47 -11.58
C THR A 50 -11.77 1.77 -10.77
N PHE A 51 -12.09 0.71 -10.04
CA PHE A 51 -11.19 0.03 -9.11
C PHE A 51 -10.15 -0.86 -9.82
N TRP A 52 -10.56 -1.66 -10.82
CA TRP A 52 -9.70 -2.69 -11.41
C TRP A 52 -8.36 -2.17 -11.96
N PRO A 53 -8.25 -0.97 -12.61
CA PRO A 53 -6.96 -0.48 -13.10
C PRO A 53 -5.95 -0.25 -11.96
N PHE A 54 -6.42 0.29 -10.84
CA PHE A 54 -5.56 0.52 -9.68
C PHE A 54 -5.23 -0.78 -8.95
N ALA A 55 -6.15 -1.74 -8.89
CA ALA A 55 -5.89 -3.07 -8.35
C ALA A 55 -4.81 -3.80 -9.15
N VAL A 56 -4.85 -3.73 -10.48
CA VAL A 56 -3.78 -4.28 -11.33
C VAL A 56 -2.46 -3.56 -11.08
N GLY A 57 -2.45 -2.23 -11.02
CA GLY A 57 -1.26 -1.45 -10.69
C GLY A 57 -0.66 -1.84 -9.33
N LEU A 58 -1.52 -2.07 -8.32
CA LEU A 58 -1.10 -2.55 -7.01
C LEU A 58 -0.43 -3.93 -7.10
N VAL A 59 -1.03 -4.87 -7.81
CA VAL A 59 -0.47 -6.23 -8.01
C VAL A 59 0.88 -6.14 -8.73
N VAL A 60 0.98 -5.35 -9.79
CA VAL A 60 2.24 -5.13 -10.51
C VAL A 60 3.32 -4.58 -9.56
N GLY A 61 2.98 -3.59 -8.74
CA GLY A 61 3.90 -3.04 -7.74
C GLY A 61 4.37 -4.08 -6.72
N TRP A 62 3.47 -4.93 -6.23
CA TRP A 62 3.80 -6.04 -5.32
C TRP A 62 4.74 -7.06 -5.96
N LEU A 63 4.49 -7.44 -7.20
CA LEU A 63 5.32 -8.39 -7.95
C LEU A 63 6.69 -7.81 -8.28
N ALA A 64 6.74 -6.60 -8.82
CA ALA A 64 7.97 -5.93 -9.22
C ALA A 64 8.95 -5.73 -8.05
N THR A 65 8.42 -5.42 -6.87
CA THR A 65 9.25 -5.18 -5.67
C THR A 65 9.49 -6.42 -4.83
N ARG A 66 8.84 -7.54 -5.14
CA ARG A 66 8.81 -8.73 -4.29
C ARG A 66 8.40 -8.38 -2.85
N ALA A 67 7.30 -7.61 -2.73
CA ALA A 67 6.86 -6.97 -1.49
C ALA A 67 6.64 -7.96 -0.34
N TRP A 68 6.35 -9.24 -0.63
CA TRP A 68 6.22 -10.31 0.37
C TRP A 68 7.46 -10.50 1.25
N ARG A 69 8.64 -10.03 0.81
CA ARG A 69 9.86 -10.11 1.63
C ARG A 69 9.86 -9.11 2.78
N TYR A 70 9.34 -7.91 2.54
CA TYR A 70 9.38 -6.80 3.50
C TYR A 70 8.13 -5.90 3.40
N PRO A 71 6.89 -6.43 3.58
CA PRO A 71 5.64 -5.77 3.17
C PRO A 71 5.36 -4.45 3.88
N VAL A 72 5.92 -4.25 5.07
CA VAL A 72 5.64 -3.09 5.94
C VAL A 72 6.65 -1.94 5.75
N ARG A 73 7.68 -2.11 4.92
CA ARG A 73 8.67 -1.05 4.71
C ARG A 73 8.13 0.05 3.81
N VAL A 74 8.42 1.31 4.18
CA VAL A 74 7.96 2.50 3.45
C VAL A 74 8.76 2.72 2.17
N VAL A 75 10.09 2.77 2.27
CA VAL A 75 10.95 3.12 1.11
C VAL A 75 10.95 2.00 0.08
N LEU A 76 11.23 0.79 0.48
CA LEU A 76 11.13 -0.41 -0.36
C LEU A 76 10.40 -1.50 0.41
N PRO A 77 9.22 -1.95 -0.02
CA PRO A 77 8.54 -1.75 -1.31
C PRO A 77 7.51 -0.61 -1.37
N GLY A 78 7.25 0.16 -0.30
CA GLY A 78 6.12 1.08 -0.20
C GLY A 78 6.06 2.12 -1.34
N ILE A 79 7.14 2.90 -1.54
CA ILE A 79 7.16 3.94 -2.59
C ILE A 79 6.95 3.35 -3.99
N PRO A 80 7.66 2.29 -4.42
CA PRO A 80 7.39 1.68 -5.72
C PRO A 80 5.96 1.15 -5.86
N ILE A 81 5.40 0.49 -4.85
CA ILE A 81 4.00 0.02 -4.90
C ILE A 81 3.06 1.18 -5.18
N TRP A 82 3.20 2.28 -4.44
CA TRP A 82 2.41 3.50 -4.67
C TRP A 82 2.55 4.01 -6.11
N LEU A 83 3.78 4.17 -6.60
CA LEU A 83 4.04 4.65 -7.96
C LEU A 83 3.45 3.71 -9.03
N PHE A 84 3.66 2.40 -8.91
CA PHE A 84 3.08 1.42 -9.83
C PHE A 84 1.54 1.45 -9.79
N THR A 85 0.94 1.58 -8.60
CA THR A 85 -0.51 1.68 -8.45
C THR A 85 -1.05 2.89 -9.22
N VAL A 86 -0.41 4.06 -9.11
CA VAL A 86 -0.86 5.26 -9.81
C VAL A 86 -0.54 5.19 -11.31
N VAL A 87 0.71 4.94 -11.69
CA VAL A 87 1.15 4.99 -13.09
C VAL A 87 0.45 3.93 -13.94
N VAL A 88 0.47 2.67 -13.49
CA VAL A 88 -0.18 1.57 -14.22
C VAL A 88 -1.71 1.75 -14.18
N GLY A 89 -2.26 2.17 -13.03
CA GLY A 89 -3.68 2.47 -12.91
C GLY A 89 -4.14 3.53 -13.90
N MET A 90 -3.44 4.67 -13.99
CA MET A 90 -3.75 5.72 -14.97
C MET A 90 -3.59 5.25 -16.41
N PHE A 91 -2.53 4.52 -16.71
CA PHE A 91 -2.30 3.97 -18.04
C PHE A 91 -3.45 3.05 -18.47
N LEU A 92 -3.87 2.14 -17.61
CA LEU A 92 -4.99 1.23 -17.88
C LEU A 92 -6.33 1.97 -18.01
N ARG A 93 -6.54 3.06 -17.26
CA ARG A 93 -7.73 3.91 -17.43
C ARG A 93 -7.79 4.53 -18.83
N VAL A 94 -6.66 5.05 -19.33
CA VAL A 94 -6.59 5.58 -20.69
C VAL A 94 -6.91 4.49 -21.70
N LEU A 95 -6.28 3.31 -21.59
CA LEU A 95 -6.50 2.18 -22.50
C LEU A 95 -7.93 1.65 -22.50
N SER A 96 -8.61 1.73 -21.35
CA SER A 96 -10.00 1.27 -21.21
C SER A 96 -11.05 2.37 -21.51
N GLY A 97 -10.62 3.53 -22.03
CA GLY A 97 -11.53 4.60 -22.41
C GLY A 97 -12.19 5.35 -21.24
N GLN A 98 -11.71 5.16 -20.01
CA GLN A 98 -12.29 5.81 -18.82
C GLN A 98 -11.92 7.29 -18.70
N GLY A 99 -10.97 7.78 -19.51
CA GLY A 99 -10.43 9.13 -19.41
C GLY A 99 -9.54 9.36 -18.17
N VAL A 100 -8.69 10.38 -18.26
CA VAL A 100 -7.83 10.79 -17.14
C VAL A 100 -7.74 12.32 -17.14
N GLU A 101 -8.39 12.94 -16.17
CA GLU A 101 -8.27 14.38 -15.92
C GLU A 101 -7.02 14.66 -15.08
N VAL A 102 -6.33 15.77 -15.32
CA VAL A 102 -5.13 16.15 -14.58
C VAL A 102 -5.40 16.29 -13.09
N SER A 103 -6.55 16.85 -12.71
CA SER A 103 -7.01 16.96 -11.33
C SER A 103 -7.12 15.58 -10.66
N PHE A 104 -7.64 14.60 -11.38
CA PHE A 104 -7.75 13.23 -10.89
C PHE A 104 -6.38 12.59 -10.66
N VAL A 105 -5.41 12.82 -11.54
CA VAL A 105 -4.02 12.34 -11.35
C VAL A 105 -3.42 12.90 -10.08
N ILE A 106 -3.57 14.20 -9.84
CA ILE A 106 -3.04 14.86 -8.63
C ILE A 106 -3.68 14.29 -7.37
N VAL A 107 -5.01 14.15 -7.35
CA VAL A 107 -5.73 13.56 -6.21
C VAL A 107 -5.31 12.11 -5.98
N ALA A 108 -5.19 11.31 -7.04
CA ALA A 108 -4.76 9.92 -6.91
C ALA A 108 -3.34 9.81 -6.37
N LEU A 109 -2.40 10.64 -6.85
CA LEU A 109 -1.03 10.69 -6.32
C LEU A 109 -1.02 11.00 -4.82
N ILE A 110 -1.73 12.03 -4.39
CA ILE A 110 -1.73 12.46 -3.00
C ILE A 110 -2.45 11.44 -2.11
N VAL A 111 -3.68 11.07 -2.44
CA VAL A 111 -4.52 10.23 -1.57
C VAL A 111 -3.98 8.79 -1.49
N LEU A 112 -3.61 8.18 -2.62
CA LEU A 112 -2.99 6.85 -2.61
C LEU A 112 -1.61 6.89 -1.94
N GLY A 113 -0.84 7.98 -2.09
CA GLY A 113 0.40 8.18 -1.37
C GLY A 113 0.18 8.19 0.15
N VAL A 114 -0.75 9.03 0.63
CA VAL A 114 -1.10 9.10 2.05
C VAL A 114 -1.59 7.74 2.56
N PHE A 115 -2.42 7.05 1.82
CA PHE A 115 -2.97 5.76 2.22
C PHE A 115 -1.90 4.66 2.23
N LEU A 116 -1.24 4.41 1.10
CA LEU A 116 -0.32 3.29 0.95
C LEU A 116 0.99 3.47 1.72
N LEU A 117 1.48 4.70 1.88
CA LEU A 117 2.67 4.98 2.68
C LEU A 117 2.33 5.25 4.14
N GLY A 118 1.22 5.93 4.42
CA GLY A 118 0.81 6.32 5.76
C GLY A 118 0.59 5.13 6.69
N TRP A 119 -0.15 4.10 6.25
CA TRP A 119 -0.35 2.92 7.08
C TRP A 119 0.97 2.18 7.39
N ARG A 120 1.91 2.16 6.44
CA ARG A 120 3.24 1.57 6.64
C ARG A 120 4.07 2.35 7.65
N LEU A 121 3.98 3.68 7.64
CA LEU A 121 4.60 4.54 8.64
C LEU A 121 4.05 4.25 10.04
N ILE A 122 2.72 4.14 10.16
CA ILE A 122 2.04 3.82 11.42
C ILE A 122 2.47 2.44 11.92
N ALA A 123 2.41 1.42 11.07
CA ALA A 123 2.80 0.05 11.42
C ALA A 123 4.27 -0.01 11.88
N GLY A 124 5.17 0.66 11.17
CA GLY A 124 6.58 0.75 11.55
C GLY A 124 6.82 1.47 12.88
N ALA A 125 6.07 2.54 13.15
CA ALA A 125 6.15 3.25 14.42
C ALA A 125 5.63 2.42 15.60
N VAL A 126 4.53 1.69 15.40
CA VAL A 126 3.97 0.77 16.40
C VAL A 126 4.95 -0.35 16.72
N ALA A 127 5.51 -1.00 15.71
CA ALA A 127 6.50 -2.07 15.90
C ALA A 127 7.70 -1.59 16.74
N LYS A 128 8.28 -0.43 16.42
CA LYS A 128 9.39 0.15 17.18
C LYS A 128 9.04 0.45 18.64
N ARG A 129 7.80 0.86 18.93
CA ARG A 129 7.34 1.11 20.31
C ARG A 129 7.22 -0.19 21.11
N THR A 130 6.72 -1.24 20.48
CA THR A 130 6.57 -2.57 21.11
C THR A 130 7.93 -3.14 21.47
N ASP A 131 8.92 -3.08 20.56
CA ASP A 131 10.28 -3.56 20.81
C ASP A 131 10.95 -2.81 21.96
N LYS A 132 10.80 -1.48 22.03
CA LYS A 132 11.32 -0.68 23.15
C LYS A 132 10.69 -1.03 24.50
N ARG A 133 9.39 -1.32 24.52
CA ARG A 133 8.70 -1.73 25.76
C ARG A 133 9.16 -3.12 26.23
N ALA A 134 9.31 -4.05 25.31
CA ALA A 134 9.81 -5.40 25.62
C ALA A 134 11.24 -5.33 26.18
N ALA A 135 12.15 -4.57 25.57
CA ALA A 135 13.50 -4.37 26.05
C ALA A 135 13.56 -3.75 27.45
N LYS A 136 12.69 -2.75 27.74
CA LYS A 136 12.61 -2.13 29.06
C LYS A 136 12.08 -3.09 30.13
N SER A 137 11.11 -3.95 29.78
CA SER A 137 10.55 -4.94 30.71
C SER A 137 11.56 -6.04 31.06
N SER A 138 12.40 -6.47 30.11
CA SER A 138 13.46 -7.45 30.37
C SER A 138 14.58 -6.88 31.25
N ALA A 139 14.96 -5.61 31.05
CA ALA A 139 15.97 -4.94 31.88
C ALA A 139 15.53 -4.68 33.32
N SER A 140 14.21 -4.53 33.57
CA SER A 140 13.65 -4.36 34.92
C SER A 140 13.51 -5.65 35.72
N ARG A 141 13.68 -6.80 35.08
CA ARG A 141 13.58 -8.14 35.72
C ARG A 141 14.94 -8.78 36.00
N ALA A 142 16.01 -8.16 35.50
CA ALA A 142 17.40 -8.56 35.76
C ALA A 142 17.98 -7.77 36.94
#